data_15369d22cd2fa4b4faed30ce0a6726f0
#
_entry.id   15369d22cd2fa4b4faed30ce0a6726f0
#
_cell.length_a   1.000
_cell.length_b   1.000
_cell.length_c   1.000
_cell.angle_alpha   90.00
_cell.angle_beta   90.00
_cell.angle_gamma   90.00
#
_symmetry.space_group_name_H-M   'P 1'
#
loop_
_entity.id
_entity.type
_entity.pdbx_description
1 polymer ?
#
loop_
_entity_poly.entity_id
_entity_poly.type
_entity_poly.pdbx_seq_one_letter_code
_entity_poly.pdbx_strand_id
1 'polypeptide(L)'
;VTVAYVHFILFASLAAIGAGLHVAALREEGHAVISSTGAVLSVAVPVAVFVIILYALVVAVNLRALGRIYQLMLGLTIAVLAGSALLSLAGVPFAACLAVIVLAPWINVAGVETVGSRDMHKRLEVDA
;
A
#
# COMPACT_ATOMS: atom_id res chain seq x y z
N VAL A 1 11.46 12.97 -18.72
CA VAL A 1 10.39 13.82 -18.15
C VAL A 1 9.42 12.96 -17.35
N THR A 2 8.86 11.86 -17.86
CA THR A 2 7.85 10.99 -17.20
C THR A 2 8.36 10.41 -15.87
N VAL A 3 9.61 9.95 -15.79
CA VAL A 3 10.21 9.35 -14.59
C VAL A 3 10.26 10.35 -13.43
N ALA A 4 10.58 11.61 -13.71
CA ALA A 4 10.63 12.66 -12.67
C ALA A 4 9.26 12.92 -12.04
N TYR A 5 8.20 12.97 -12.86
CA TYR A 5 6.83 13.16 -12.35
C TYR A 5 6.35 11.97 -11.51
N VAL A 6 6.68 10.74 -11.89
CA VAL A 6 6.32 9.55 -11.12
C VAL A 6 6.98 9.58 -9.74
N HIS A 7 8.26 9.94 -9.66
CA HIS A 7 8.95 10.08 -8.37
C HIS A 7 8.36 11.20 -7.51
N PHE A 8 8.01 12.34 -8.15
CA PHE A 8 7.35 13.43 -7.43
C PHE A 8 6.04 12.96 -6.77
N ILE A 9 5.19 12.21 -7.49
CA ILE A 9 3.93 11.72 -6.94
C ILE A 9 4.18 10.67 -5.83
N LEU A 10 5.21 9.82 -5.96
CA LEU A 10 5.61 8.89 -4.90
C LEU A 10 5.99 9.63 -3.62
N PHE A 11 6.83 10.66 -3.70
CA PHE A 11 7.22 11.44 -2.52
C PHE A 11 6.04 12.25 -1.95
N ALA A 12 5.19 12.80 -2.81
CA ALA A 12 3.98 13.49 -2.38
C ALA A 12 3.02 12.56 -1.62
N SER A 13 2.85 11.31 -2.08
CA SER A 13 2.02 10.33 -1.39
C SER A 13 2.63 9.91 -0.04
N LEU A 14 3.96 9.77 0.09
CA LEU A 14 4.63 9.52 1.37
C LEU A 14 4.42 10.68 2.35
N ALA A 15 4.56 11.92 1.90
CA ALA A 15 4.28 13.11 2.72
C ALA A 15 2.80 13.14 3.17
N ALA A 16 1.88 12.80 2.27
CA ALA A 16 0.45 12.71 2.58
C ALA A 16 0.14 11.58 3.58
N ILE A 17 0.82 10.43 3.53
CA ILE A 17 0.72 9.38 4.56
C ILE A 17 1.14 9.93 5.93
N GLY A 18 2.26 10.64 6.00
CA GLY A 18 2.72 11.28 7.24
C GLY A 18 1.70 12.27 7.80
N ALA A 19 1.14 13.12 6.96
CA ALA A 19 0.08 14.04 7.35
C ALA A 19 -1.19 13.30 7.82
N GLY A 20 -1.58 12.23 7.14
CA GLY A 20 -2.71 11.38 7.53
C GLY A 20 -2.51 10.73 8.90
N LEU A 21 -1.31 10.23 9.17
CA LEU A 21 -0.96 9.66 10.48
C LEU A 21 -0.99 10.72 11.58
N HIS A 22 -0.57 11.95 11.29
CA HIS A 22 -0.68 13.06 12.25
C HIS A 22 -2.14 13.37 12.59
N VAL A 23 -3.01 13.43 11.58
CA VAL A 23 -4.46 13.60 11.79
C VAL A 23 -5.05 12.44 12.61
N ALA A 24 -4.58 11.22 12.36
CA ALA A 24 -4.96 10.03 13.10
C ALA A 24 -4.58 10.14 14.60
N ALA A 25 -3.37 10.60 14.89
CA ALA A 25 -2.88 10.81 16.25
C ALA A 25 -3.70 11.89 16.99
N LEU A 26 -3.92 13.05 16.36
CA LEU A 26 -4.75 14.12 16.93
C LEU A 26 -6.17 13.66 17.25
N ARG A 27 -6.71 12.74 16.46
CA ARG A 27 -8.02 12.16 16.75
C ARG A 27 -8.00 11.28 17.99
N GLU A 28 -7.01 10.40 18.15
CA GLU A 28 -6.87 9.55 19.34
C GLU A 28 -6.70 10.39 20.62
N GLU A 29 -6.02 11.53 20.52
CA GLU A 29 -5.84 12.50 21.60
C GLU A 29 -7.11 13.33 21.89
N GLY A 30 -8.18 13.17 21.09
CA GLY A 30 -9.42 13.92 21.24
C GLY A 30 -9.36 15.37 20.74
N HIS A 31 -8.30 15.77 20.04
CA HIS A 31 -8.09 17.12 19.53
C HIS A 31 -8.62 17.35 18.10
N ALA A 32 -9.01 16.29 17.38
CA ALA A 32 -9.53 16.42 16.02
C ALA A 32 -11.05 16.20 15.97
N VAL A 33 -11.77 17.09 15.28
CA VAL A 33 -13.23 17.02 15.04
C VAL A 33 -13.59 16.11 13.86
N ILE A 34 -12.61 15.39 13.31
CA ILE A 34 -12.81 14.50 12.16
C ILE A 34 -13.48 13.19 12.57
N SER A 35 -14.33 12.63 11.70
CA SER A 35 -14.94 11.31 11.91
C SER A 35 -13.91 10.18 11.87
N SER A 36 -14.20 9.02 12.48
CA SER A 36 -13.33 7.83 12.40
C SER A 36 -13.02 7.45 10.97
N THR A 37 -14.03 7.42 10.12
CA THR A 37 -13.88 7.11 8.70
C THR A 37 -13.02 8.14 7.98
N GLY A 38 -13.17 9.42 8.26
CA GLY A 38 -12.33 10.48 7.69
C GLY A 38 -10.86 10.31 8.06
N ALA A 39 -10.57 9.97 9.32
CA ALA A 39 -9.22 9.71 9.79
C ALA A 39 -8.62 8.43 9.18
N VAL A 40 -9.39 7.35 8.99
CA VAL A 40 -8.95 6.15 8.28
C VAL A 40 -8.65 6.46 6.81
N LEU A 41 -9.52 7.20 6.13
CA LEU A 41 -9.34 7.57 4.72
C LEU A 41 -8.14 8.51 4.52
N SER A 42 -7.83 9.39 5.47
CA SER A 42 -6.66 10.27 5.38
C SER A 42 -5.33 9.50 5.33
N VAL A 43 -5.30 8.26 5.83
CA VAL A 43 -4.14 7.35 5.73
C VAL A 43 -4.30 6.39 4.55
N ALA A 44 -5.47 5.76 4.40
CA ALA A 44 -5.69 4.71 3.40
C ALA A 44 -5.57 5.21 1.95
N VAL A 45 -6.07 6.42 1.66
CA VAL A 45 -6.02 6.98 0.30
C VAL A 45 -4.59 7.25 -0.16
N PRO A 46 -3.73 7.97 0.60
CA PRO A 46 -2.34 8.14 0.20
C PRO A 46 -1.55 6.84 0.08
N VAL A 47 -1.81 5.85 0.95
CA VAL A 47 -1.21 4.51 0.85
C VAL A 47 -1.63 3.82 -0.45
N ALA A 48 -2.91 3.88 -0.81
CA ALA A 48 -3.40 3.33 -2.07
C ALA A 48 -2.73 3.99 -3.29
N VAL A 49 -2.64 5.32 -3.31
CA VAL A 49 -1.96 6.08 -4.37
C VAL A 49 -0.50 5.66 -4.48
N PHE A 50 0.22 5.59 -3.35
CA PHE A 50 1.62 5.15 -3.32
C PHE A 50 1.80 3.76 -3.93
N VAL A 51 0.99 2.79 -3.51
CA VAL A 51 1.06 1.42 -4.00
C VAL A 51 0.75 1.34 -5.49
N ILE A 52 -0.32 1.99 -5.95
CA ILE A 52 -0.70 1.99 -7.38
C ILE A 52 0.44 2.54 -8.25
N ILE A 53 1.07 3.64 -7.84
CA ILE A 53 2.16 4.24 -8.60
C ILE A 53 3.40 3.37 -8.56
N LEU A 54 3.71 2.75 -7.42
CA LEU A 54 4.82 1.81 -7.31
C LEU A 54 4.64 0.63 -8.28
N TYR A 55 3.45 0.05 -8.34
CA TYR A 55 3.14 -1.02 -9.29
C TYR A 55 3.19 -0.54 -10.75
N ALA A 56 2.67 0.65 -11.04
CA ALA A 56 2.75 1.25 -12.37
C ALA A 56 4.21 1.45 -12.81
N LEU A 57 5.10 1.84 -11.89
CA LEU A 57 6.52 1.99 -12.17
C LEU A 57 7.18 0.64 -12.45
N VAL A 58 6.91 -0.39 -11.64
CA VAL A 58 7.41 -1.75 -11.87
C VAL A 58 6.95 -2.28 -13.23
N VAL A 59 5.71 -2.04 -13.60
CA VAL A 59 5.16 -2.37 -14.92
C VAL A 59 5.90 -1.65 -16.04
N ALA A 60 6.11 -0.35 -15.90
CA ALA A 60 6.77 0.47 -16.93
C ALA A 60 8.23 0.08 -17.15
N VAL A 61 8.93 -0.37 -16.10
CA VAL A 61 10.33 -0.81 -16.17
C VAL A 61 10.45 -2.25 -16.66
N ASN A 62 9.54 -3.14 -16.26
CA ASN A 62 9.55 -4.56 -16.59
C ASN A 62 8.29 -4.96 -17.39
N LEU A 63 8.20 -4.52 -18.65
CA LEU A 63 7.06 -4.80 -19.54
C LEU A 63 6.68 -6.29 -19.71
N ARG A 64 7.53 -7.23 -19.27
CA ARG A 64 7.32 -8.69 -19.32
C ARG A 64 6.99 -9.35 -17.98
N ALA A 65 7.02 -8.61 -16.87
CA ALA A 65 6.94 -9.18 -15.51
C ALA A 65 5.55 -9.07 -14.87
N LEU A 66 4.51 -8.69 -15.61
CA LEU A 66 3.13 -8.73 -15.11
C LEU A 66 2.59 -10.16 -15.07
N GLY A 67 3.26 -11.02 -14.30
CA GLY A 67 2.69 -12.29 -13.92
C GLY A 67 1.41 -12.09 -13.10
N ARG A 68 0.49 -13.06 -13.16
CA ARG A 68 -0.75 -13.09 -12.35
C ARG A 68 -0.53 -12.75 -10.87
N ILE A 69 0.66 -13.06 -10.35
CA ILE A 69 1.05 -12.84 -8.95
C ILE A 69 1.05 -11.35 -8.60
N TYR A 70 1.62 -10.48 -9.45
CA TYR A 70 1.62 -9.03 -9.19
C TYR A 70 0.23 -8.42 -9.22
N GLN A 71 -0.63 -8.88 -10.12
CA GLN A 71 -2.04 -8.44 -10.18
C GLN A 71 -2.81 -8.88 -8.93
N LEU A 72 -2.57 -10.12 -8.46
CA LEU A 72 -3.18 -10.62 -7.23
C LEU A 72 -2.72 -9.84 -5.99
N MET A 73 -1.44 -9.49 -5.90
CA MET A 73 -0.89 -8.69 -4.81
C MET A 73 -1.47 -7.27 -4.78
N LEU A 74 -1.53 -6.62 -5.94
CA LEU A 74 -2.17 -5.30 -6.05
C LEU A 74 -3.64 -5.38 -5.65
N GLY A 75 -4.38 -6.37 -6.17
CA GLY A 75 -5.78 -6.59 -5.83
C GLY A 75 -5.99 -6.86 -4.34
N LEU A 76 -5.14 -7.69 -3.72
CA LEU A 76 -5.19 -7.98 -2.29
C LEU A 76 -4.88 -6.73 -1.45
N THR A 77 -3.89 -5.94 -1.83
CA THR A 77 -3.55 -4.69 -1.15
C THR A 77 -4.72 -3.70 -1.20
N ILE A 78 -5.32 -3.51 -2.37
CA ILE A 78 -6.50 -2.65 -2.53
C ILE A 78 -7.68 -3.19 -1.70
N ALA A 79 -7.90 -4.51 -1.69
CA ALA A 79 -8.96 -5.14 -0.90
C ALA A 79 -8.77 -4.91 0.61
N VAL A 80 -7.53 -5.00 1.11
CA VAL A 80 -7.20 -4.71 2.52
C VAL A 80 -7.47 -3.24 2.86
N LEU A 81 -7.07 -2.31 1.99
CA LEU A 81 -7.31 -0.87 2.20
C LEU A 81 -8.81 -0.52 2.15
N ALA A 82 -9.54 -1.08 1.19
CA ALA A 82 -10.99 -0.91 1.12
C ALA A 82 -11.69 -1.56 2.32
N GLY A 83 -11.23 -2.74 2.74
CA GLY A 83 -11.72 -3.44 3.93
C GLY A 83 -11.56 -2.61 5.20
N SER A 84 -10.42 -1.94 5.38
CA SER A 84 -10.21 -1.05 6.54
C SER A 84 -11.19 0.13 6.57
N ALA A 85 -11.50 0.70 5.41
CA ALA A 85 -12.50 1.77 5.30
C ALA A 85 -13.92 1.25 5.61
N LEU A 86 -14.29 0.06 5.12
CA LEU A 86 -15.57 -0.57 5.42
C LEU A 86 -15.71 -0.95 6.90
N LEU A 87 -14.65 -1.46 7.53
CA LEU A 87 -14.61 -1.74 8.96
C LEU A 87 -14.85 -0.48 9.79
N SER A 88 -14.27 0.66 9.38
CA SER A 88 -14.51 1.95 10.03
C SER A 88 -15.97 2.40 9.91
N LEU A 89 -16.63 2.16 8.77
CA LEU A 89 -18.07 2.43 8.59
C LEU A 89 -18.93 1.51 9.44
N ALA A 90 -18.49 0.27 9.69
CA ALA A 90 -19.16 -0.69 10.56
C ALA A 90 -18.97 -0.40 12.06
N GLY A 91 -18.27 0.67 12.43
CA GLY A 91 -18.06 1.06 13.83
C GLY A 91 -16.93 0.33 14.54
N VAL A 92 -16.05 -0.36 13.81
CA VAL A 92 -14.85 -1.00 14.37
C VAL A 92 -13.92 0.07 14.97
N PRO A 93 -13.27 -0.20 16.13
CA PRO A 93 -12.33 0.74 16.73
C PRO A 93 -11.26 1.21 15.75
N PHE A 94 -10.99 2.51 15.76
CA PHE A 94 -10.09 3.18 14.84
C PHE A 94 -8.68 2.54 14.80
N ALA A 95 -8.13 2.19 15.97
CA ALA A 95 -6.84 1.53 16.09
C ALA A 95 -6.79 0.18 15.33
N ALA A 96 -7.88 -0.59 15.33
CA ALA A 96 -7.97 -1.84 14.59
C ALA A 96 -7.96 -1.59 13.06
N CYS A 97 -8.64 -0.54 12.60
CA CYS A 97 -8.62 -0.16 11.18
C CYS A 97 -7.21 0.25 10.73
N LEU A 98 -6.48 1.01 11.55
CA LEU A 98 -5.08 1.36 11.27
C LEU A 98 -4.16 0.12 11.25
N ALA A 99 -4.34 -0.82 12.18
CA ALA A 99 -3.59 -2.07 12.19
C ALA A 99 -3.78 -2.86 10.89
N VAL A 100 -5.00 -2.89 10.35
CA VAL A 100 -5.29 -3.51 9.04
C VAL A 100 -4.55 -2.81 7.90
N ILE A 101 -4.49 -1.46 7.90
CA ILE A 101 -3.74 -0.70 6.88
C ILE A 101 -2.25 -1.05 6.90
N VAL A 102 -1.65 -1.23 8.08
CA VAL A 102 -0.23 -1.60 8.23
C VAL A 102 0.08 -2.96 7.60
N LEU A 103 -0.88 -3.87 7.50
CA LEU A 103 -0.70 -5.16 6.83
C LEU A 103 -0.52 -5.03 5.31
N ALA A 104 -1.02 -3.96 4.68
CA ALA A 104 -0.96 -3.79 3.23
C ALA A 104 0.49 -3.77 2.67
N PRO A 105 1.46 -3.02 3.24
CA PRO A 105 2.86 -3.09 2.82
C PRO A 105 3.50 -4.46 3.04
N TRP A 106 3.17 -5.16 4.12
CA TRP A 106 3.71 -6.48 4.42
C TRP A 106 3.34 -7.53 3.39
N ILE A 107 2.13 -7.48 2.84
CA ILE A 107 1.69 -8.35 1.74
C ILE A 107 2.62 -8.18 0.53
N ASN A 108 2.97 -6.93 0.21
CA ASN A 108 3.85 -6.64 -0.92
C ASN A 108 5.28 -7.14 -0.68
N VAL A 109 5.84 -6.93 0.51
CA VAL A 109 7.19 -7.41 0.86
C VAL A 109 7.26 -8.92 0.80
N ALA A 110 6.34 -9.62 1.48
CA ALA A 110 6.29 -11.08 1.51
C ALA A 110 6.15 -11.68 0.10
N GLY A 111 5.38 -11.02 -0.76
CA GLY A 111 5.20 -11.47 -2.14
C GLY A 111 6.44 -11.32 -3.00
N VAL A 112 7.15 -10.21 -2.89
CA VAL A 112 8.40 -10.00 -3.64
C VAL A 112 9.47 -11.01 -3.20
N GLU A 113 9.60 -11.29 -1.92
CA GLU A 113 10.54 -12.28 -1.40
C GLU A 113 10.24 -13.70 -1.91
N THR A 114 8.96 -14.11 -1.91
CA THR A 114 8.58 -15.46 -2.35
C THR A 114 8.75 -15.67 -3.85
N VAL A 115 8.57 -14.63 -4.66
CA VAL A 115 8.75 -14.71 -6.12
C VAL A 115 10.23 -14.65 -6.48
N GLY A 116 10.99 -13.73 -5.87
CA GLY A 116 12.42 -13.55 -6.13
C GLY A 116 13.24 -14.80 -5.77
N SER A 117 12.94 -15.46 -4.66
CA SER A 117 13.63 -16.69 -4.27
C SER A 117 13.39 -17.86 -5.23
N ARG A 118 12.18 -18.01 -5.77
CA ARG A 118 11.86 -19.06 -6.73
C ARG A 118 12.54 -18.89 -8.08
N ASP A 119 12.64 -17.67 -8.56
CA ASP A 119 13.31 -17.38 -9.84
C ASP A 119 14.82 -17.54 -9.73
N MET A 120 15.42 -17.23 -8.58
CA MET A 120 16.85 -17.45 -8.34
C MET A 120 17.19 -18.96 -8.29
N HIS A 121 16.37 -19.78 -7.61
CA HIS A 121 16.57 -21.22 -7.60
C HIS A 121 16.50 -21.85 -9.00
N LYS A 122 15.52 -21.44 -9.81
CA LYS A 122 15.39 -21.94 -11.18
C LYS A 122 16.59 -21.58 -12.07
N ARG A 123 17.19 -20.40 -11.89
CA ARG A 123 18.38 -20.00 -12.64
C ARG A 123 19.59 -20.83 -12.25
N LEU A 124 19.79 -21.11 -10.95
CA LEU A 124 20.88 -21.94 -10.46
C LEU A 124 20.78 -23.42 -10.92
N GLU A 125 19.56 -23.94 -11.11
CA GLU A 125 19.34 -25.29 -11.64
C GLU A 125 19.61 -25.40 -13.15
N VAL A 126 19.49 -24.31 -13.91
CA VAL A 126 19.74 -24.30 -15.35
C VAL A 126 21.23 -24.14 -15.66
N ASP A 127 21.98 -23.51 -14.76
CA ASP A 127 23.42 -23.25 -14.91
C ASP A 127 24.31 -24.34 -14.29
N ALA A 128 23.72 -25.38 -13.68
CA ALA A 128 24.38 -26.54 -13.08
C ALA A 128 24.29 -27.76 -13.99
#